data_848d14cfa09514b86045a1119d9506ab
#
_entry.id   848d14cfa09514b86045a1119d9506ab
#
_cell.length_a   1.000
_cell.length_b   1.000
_cell.length_c   1.000
_cell.angle_alpha   90.00
_cell.angle_beta   90.00
_cell.angle_gamma   90.00
#
_symmetry.space_group_name_H-M   'P 1'
#
loop_
_entity.id
_entity.type
_entity.pdbx_description
1 polymer ?
#
loop_
_entity_poly.entity_id
_entity_poly.type
_entity_poly.pdbx_seq_one_letter_code
_entity_poly.pdbx_strand_id
1 'polypeptide(L)'
;VIILGSSELVIQTNSSEAVAALTKNGIILGVASANENGICQINLEEPASVPGSIDLVITSYNSIPYETEINVIAPDGSYMLLDDFSISNNNDETVNFSDQVSLSVMIENVGTETSGFITTTLINQTDNATVLAPSITIDSVLANQMLEAGPFEFEVSSNVTNQENV
;
A
#
# COMPACT_ATOMS: atom_id res chain seq x y z
N VAL A 1 11.13 8.02 11.72
CA VAL A 1 10.23 8.23 10.57
C VAL A 1 10.59 7.22 9.50
N ILE A 2 9.59 6.63 8.86
CA ILE A 2 9.70 5.80 7.66
C ILE A 2 8.98 6.55 6.53
N ILE A 3 9.58 6.57 5.36
CA ILE A 3 8.93 7.14 4.17
C ILE A 3 8.13 6.05 3.46
N LEU A 4 6.93 6.37 2.98
CA LEU A 4 6.13 5.45 2.17
C LEU A 4 6.94 4.89 1.00
N GLY A 5 6.78 3.59 0.76
CA GLY A 5 7.56 2.86 -0.22
C GLY A 5 8.91 2.33 0.29
N SER A 6 9.34 2.72 1.50
CA SER A 6 10.57 2.17 2.09
C SER A 6 10.37 0.71 2.49
N SER A 7 11.38 -0.09 2.20
CA SER A 7 11.45 -1.51 2.57
C SER A 7 12.41 -1.79 3.73
N GLU A 8 13.03 -0.75 4.30
CA GLU A 8 13.95 -0.91 5.42
C GLU A 8 13.90 0.27 6.40
N LEU A 9 14.27 0.01 7.65
CA LEU A 9 14.55 0.99 8.67
C LEU A 9 15.88 0.67 9.36
N VAL A 10 16.77 1.66 9.45
CA VAL A 10 18.04 1.53 10.17
C VAL A 10 17.94 2.25 11.51
N ILE A 11 18.28 1.55 12.58
CA ILE A 11 18.25 2.08 13.96
C ILE A 11 19.62 1.89 14.60
N GLN A 12 20.10 2.94 15.25
CA GLN A 12 21.30 2.89 16.08
C GLN A 12 20.89 2.62 17.54
N THR A 13 21.41 1.56 18.12
CA THR A 13 21.28 1.21 19.54
C THR A 13 22.61 1.39 20.26
N ASN A 14 22.61 1.32 21.57
CA ASN A 14 23.82 1.35 22.40
C ASN A 14 24.31 -0.07 22.80
N SER A 15 23.74 -1.10 22.21
CA SER A 15 24.06 -2.51 22.49
C SER A 15 24.16 -3.33 21.22
N SER A 16 25.23 -4.09 21.09
CA SER A 16 25.40 -5.08 20.01
C SER A 16 24.54 -6.34 20.20
N GLU A 17 23.92 -6.49 21.38
CA GLU A 17 23.01 -7.60 21.67
C GLU A 17 21.53 -7.19 21.57
N ALA A 18 21.27 -5.95 21.06
CA ALA A 18 19.91 -5.48 20.92
C ALA A 18 19.20 -6.22 19.76
N VAL A 19 17.90 -6.40 19.95
CA VAL A 19 16.96 -6.86 18.93
C VAL A 19 15.88 -5.82 18.81
N ALA A 20 15.63 -5.33 17.60
CA ALA A 20 14.58 -4.35 17.30
C ALA A 20 13.51 -5.00 16.43
N ALA A 21 12.24 -4.76 16.79
CA ALA A 21 11.08 -5.24 16.06
C ALA A 21 10.13 -4.08 15.74
N LEU A 22 9.60 -4.09 14.53
CA LEU A 22 8.50 -3.21 14.10
C LEU A 22 7.21 -4.01 14.06
N THR A 23 6.15 -3.44 14.65
CA THR A 23 4.82 -4.07 14.64
C THR A 23 3.73 -3.05 14.33
N LYS A 24 2.64 -3.50 13.72
CA LYS A 24 1.42 -2.72 13.52
C LYS A 24 0.21 -3.61 13.80
N ASN A 25 -0.67 -3.18 14.69
CA ASN A 25 -1.87 -3.95 15.05
C ASN A 25 -1.58 -5.40 15.48
N GLY A 26 -0.44 -5.64 16.15
CA GLY A 26 -0.01 -6.97 16.57
C GLY A 26 0.64 -7.85 15.49
N ILE A 27 0.81 -7.33 14.27
CA ILE A 27 1.51 -8.01 13.17
C ILE A 27 2.96 -7.52 13.14
N ILE A 28 3.90 -8.44 13.06
CA ILE A 28 5.33 -8.13 12.92
C ILE A 28 5.57 -7.72 11.47
N LEU A 29 6.13 -6.52 11.26
CA LEU A 29 6.52 -5.99 9.96
C LEU A 29 7.98 -6.28 9.62
N GLY A 30 8.83 -6.43 10.62
CA GLY A 30 10.24 -6.76 10.45
C GLY A 30 10.96 -6.83 11.79
N VAL A 31 12.05 -7.59 11.83
CA VAL A 31 12.90 -7.78 13.03
C VAL A 31 14.36 -7.80 12.60
N ALA A 32 15.23 -7.18 13.38
CA ALA A 32 16.67 -7.28 13.18
C ALA A 32 17.42 -7.29 14.51
N SER A 33 18.55 -8.03 14.53
CA SER A 33 19.53 -7.94 15.60
C SER A 33 20.57 -6.88 15.29
N ALA A 34 21.07 -6.22 16.32
CA ALA A 34 22.16 -5.27 16.18
C ALA A 34 23.45 -5.96 15.75
N ASN A 35 24.22 -5.29 14.90
CA ASN A 35 25.58 -5.68 14.60
C ASN A 35 26.56 -5.25 15.72
N GLU A 36 27.86 -5.51 15.54
CA GLU A 36 28.89 -5.17 16.52
C GLU A 36 28.95 -3.67 16.85
N ASN A 37 28.46 -2.81 15.96
CA ASN A 37 28.39 -1.35 16.16
C ASN A 37 27.03 -0.91 16.76
N GLY A 38 26.15 -1.83 17.11
CA GLY A 38 24.81 -1.53 17.65
C GLY A 38 23.81 -1.11 16.58
N ILE A 39 24.04 -1.37 15.29
CA ILE A 39 23.12 -0.99 14.21
C ILE A 39 22.18 -2.16 13.92
N CYS A 40 20.86 -1.93 14.04
CA CYS A 40 19.80 -2.80 13.58
C CYS A 40 19.31 -2.33 12.21
N GLN A 41 19.46 -3.13 11.17
CA GLN A 41 18.87 -2.90 9.85
C GLN A 41 17.65 -3.80 9.70
N ILE A 42 16.47 -3.23 9.92
CA ILE A 42 15.20 -3.95 9.87
C ILE A 42 14.70 -3.90 8.43
N ASN A 43 14.64 -5.06 7.77
CA ASN A 43 13.98 -5.20 6.50
C ASN A 43 12.49 -5.48 6.74
N LEU A 44 11.62 -4.72 6.07
CA LEU A 44 10.19 -4.93 6.09
C LEU A 44 9.83 -6.07 5.13
N GLU A 45 8.93 -6.96 5.53
CA GLU A 45 8.43 -8.05 4.65
C GLU A 45 7.75 -7.47 3.40
N GLU A 46 7.03 -6.35 3.58
CA GLU A 46 6.45 -5.55 2.51
C GLU A 46 6.80 -4.07 2.73
N PRO A 47 6.99 -3.29 1.65
CA PRO A 47 7.23 -1.85 1.78
C PRO A 47 6.09 -1.15 2.53
N ALA A 48 6.44 -0.13 3.32
CA ALA A 48 5.45 0.67 4.03
C ALA A 48 4.51 1.35 3.02
N SER A 49 3.24 0.94 2.99
CA SER A 49 2.27 1.34 1.96
C SER A 49 1.20 2.32 2.45
N VAL A 50 1.04 2.47 3.76
CA VAL A 50 -0.03 3.30 4.36
C VAL A 50 0.57 4.23 5.40
N PRO A 51 0.23 5.54 5.38
CA PRO A 51 0.64 6.48 6.43
C PRO A 51 0.12 6.08 7.81
N GLY A 52 0.75 6.59 8.84
CA GLY A 52 0.31 6.39 10.22
C GLY A 52 1.43 5.95 11.14
N SER A 53 1.07 5.45 12.33
CA SER A 53 2.02 5.03 13.37
C SER A 53 2.25 3.53 13.31
N ILE A 54 3.48 3.13 13.58
CA ILE A 54 3.91 1.74 13.81
C ILE A 54 4.71 1.68 15.11
N ASP A 55 4.61 0.56 15.82
CA ASP A 55 5.30 0.37 17.09
C ASP A 55 6.73 -0.13 16.84
N LEU A 56 7.69 0.46 17.53
CA LEU A 56 9.07 -0.01 17.62
C LEU A 56 9.34 -0.50 19.04
N VAL A 57 9.78 -1.74 19.15
CA VAL A 57 10.24 -2.34 20.41
C VAL A 57 11.70 -2.75 20.25
N ILE A 58 12.54 -2.30 21.18
CA ILE A 58 13.95 -2.67 21.24
C ILE A 58 14.21 -3.37 22.56
N THR A 59 14.76 -4.57 22.50
CA THR A 59 15.14 -5.37 23.67
C THR A 59 16.65 -5.65 23.63
N SER A 60 17.25 -5.86 24.80
CA SER A 60 18.63 -6.32 24.94
C SER A 60 18.77 -7.13 26.22
N TYR A 61 19.81 -7.97 26.29
CA TYR A 61 20.06 -8.76 27.49
C TYR A 61 20.18 -7.88 28.74
N ASN A 62 19.48 -8.26 29.82
CA ASN A 62 19.45 -7.59 31.12
C ASN A 62 19.11 -6.08 31.05
N SER A 63 18.31 -5.67 30.10
CA SER A 63 17.85 -4.28 29.91
C SER A 63 16.32 -4.19 29.95
N ILE A 64 15.80 -3.03 30.32
CA ILE A 64 14.37 -2.74 30.19
C ILE A 64 14.07 -2.53 28.71
N PRO A 65 13.02 -3.16 28.16
CA PRO A 65 12.59 -2.89 26.79
C PRO A 65 12.34 -1.39 26.55
N TYR A 66 12.77 -0.92 25.40
CA TYR A 66 12.43 0.42 24.92
C TYR A 66 11.31 0.31 23.90
N GLU A 67 10.22 1.04 24.15
CA GLU A 67 9.03 1.03 23.31
C GLU A 67 8.73 2.45 22.86
N THR A 68 8.45 2.64 21.57
CA THR A 68 8.09 3.92 20.98
C THR A 68 7.33 3.73 19.68
N GLU A 69 6.70 4.80 19.20
CA GLU A 69 6.05 4.83 17.90
C GLU A 69 6.93 5.51 16.85
N ILE A 70 6.85 5.01 15.64
CA ILE A 70 7.49 5.59 14.46
C ILE A 70 6.41 5.95 13.44
N ASN A 71 6.44 7.19 12.95
CA ASN A 71 5.50 7.63 11.92
C ASN A 71 5.96 7.17 10.54
N VAL A 72 5.02 6.61 9.77
CA VAL A 72 5.12 6.43 8.32
C VAL A 72 4.51 7.66 7.67
N ILE A 73 5.26 8.36 6.86
CA ILE A 73 4.84 9.60 6.20
C ILE A 73 5.06 9.52 4.69
N ALA A 74 4.28 10.27 3.93
CA ALA A 74 4.51 10.42 2.51
C ALA A 74 5.87 11.12 2.24
N PRO A 75 6.52 10.84 1.10
CA PRO A 75 7.63 11.64 0.63
C PRO A 75 7.18 13.08 0.31
N ASP A 76 8.14 13.98 0.16
CA ASP A 76 7.86 15.33 -0.32
C ASP A 76 7.26 15.29 -1.73
N GLY A 77 6.32 16.19 -2.00
CA GLY A 77 5.59 16.26 -3.25
C GLY A 77 4.21 15.61 -3.18
N SER A 78 3.63 15.32 -4.34
CA SER A 78 2.37 14.57 -4.44
C SER A 78 2.63 13.07 -4.38
N TYR A 79 1.80 12.34 -3.66
CA TYR A 79 1.89 10.88 -3.55
C TYR A 79 0.50 10.25 -3.53
N MET A 80 0.19 9.47 -4.57
CA MET A 80 -1.13 8.86 -4.75
C MET A 80 -1.17 7.47 -4.14
N LEU A 81 -2.19 7.21 -3.35
CA LEU A 81 -2.55 5.88 -2.88
C LEU A 81 -3.89 5.45 -3.48
N LEU A 82 -4.03 4.17 -3.72
CA LEU A 82 -5.32 3.52 -3.90
C LEU A 82 -5.89 3.25 -2.50
N ASP A 83 -7.05 3.85 -2.19
CA ASP A 83 -7.70 3.70 -0.88
C ASP A 83 -8.74 2.58 -0.91
N ASP A 84 -9.64 2.62 -1.89
CA ASP A 84 -10.75 1.68 -2.00
C ASP A 84 -11.14 1.47 -3.47
N PHE A 85 -11.99 0.48 -3.73
CA PHE A 85 -12.57 0.26 -5.04
C PHE A 85 -14.01 -0.25 -4.93
N SER A 86 -14.79 0.02 -5.96
CA SER A 86 -16.14 -0.52 -6.11
C SER A 86 -16.34 -1.12 -7.49
N ILE A 87 -17.08 -2.22 -7.54
CA ILE A 87 -17.44 -2.94 -8.76
C ILE A 87 -18.95 -2.88 -8.91
N SER A 88 -19.41 -2.60 -10.11
CA SER A 88 -20.83 -2.72 -10.47
C SER A 88 -20.98 -3.39 -11.82
N ASN A 89 -22.02 -4.22 -11.96
CA ASN A 89 -22.49 -4.73 -13.22
C ASN A 89 -23.95 -4.29 -13.45
N ASN A 90 -24.44 -4.41 -14.67
CA ASN A 90 -25.76 -3.90 -15.03
C ASN A 90 -26.93 -4.76 -14.50
N ASN A 91 -26.68 -5.91 -13.84
CA ASN A 91 -27.70 -6.90 -13.56
C ASN A 91 -27.92 -7.24 -12.08
N ASP A 92 -26.85 -7.36 -11.32
CA ASP A 92 -26.89 -7.69 -9.89
C ASP A 92 -25.51 -7.38 -9.25
N GLU A 93 -25.34 -7.69 -7.99
CA GLU A 93 -24.05 -7.52 -7.28
C GLU A 93 -23.07 -8.68 -7.52
N THR A 94 -23.43 -9.63 -8.40
CA THR A 94 -22.63 -10.83 -8.67
C THR A 94 -22.01 -10.74 -10.06
N VAL A 95 -20.70 -10.85 -10.16
CA VAL A 95 -19.98 -10.89 -11.44
C VAL A 95 -20.02 -12.30 -12.00
N ASN A 96 -20.55 -12.43 -13.21
CA ASN A 96 -20.68 -13.69 -13.93
C ASN A 96 -19.83 -13.72 -15.21
N PHE A 97 -19.76 -14.87 -15.85
CA PHE A 97 -19.11 -15.01 -17.16
C PHE A 97 -19.78 -14.13 -18.21
N SER A 98 -18.97 -13.49 -19.02
CA SER A 98 -19.40 -12.55 -20.09
C SER A 98 -20.10 -11.29 -19.57
N ASP A 99 -20.02 -11.00 -18.28
CA ASP A 99 -20.53 -9.73 -17.77
C ASP A 99 -19.59 -8.58 -18.15
N GLN A 100 -20.21 -7.46 -18.48
CA GLN A 100 -19.52 -6.17 -18.53
C GLN A 100 -19.57 -5.54 -17.15
N VAL A 101 -18.40 -5.20 -16.64
CA VAL A 101 -18.21 -4.73 -15.28
C VAL A 101 -17.60 -3.32 -15.33
N SER A 102 -18.16 -2.43 -14.50
CA SER A 102 -17.62 -1.10 -14.23
C SER A 102 -16.87 -1.12 -12.90
N LEU A 103 -15.63 -0.68 -12.92
CA LEU A 103 -14.76 -0.53 -11.74
C LEU A 103 -14.51 0.95 -11.50
N SER A 104 -14.85 1.44 -10.33
CA SER A 104 -14.41 2.73 -9.81
C SER A 104 -13.40 2.53 -8.69
N VAL A 105 -12.40 3.38 -8.63
CA VAL A 105 -11.37 3.35 -7.58
C VAL A 105 -11.33 4.68 -6.85
N MET A 106 -11.16 4.62 -5.54
CA MET A 106 -10.91 5.79 -4.72
C MET A 106 -9.41 5.99 -4.58
N ILE A 107 -8.91 7.14 -5.03
CA ILE A 107 -7.50 7.53 -4.89
C ILE A 107 -7.38 8.67 -3.90
N GLU A 108 -6.32 8.66 -3.11
CA GLU A 108 -5.99 9.72 -2.16
C GLU A 108 -4.60 10.28 -2.44
N ASN A 109 -4.47 11.60 -2.45
CA ASN A 109 -3.18 12.25 -2.44
C ASN A 109 -2.72 12.45 -0.99
N VAL A 110 -1.95 11.51 -0.46
CA VAL A 110 -1.37 11.58 0.89
C VAL A 110 -0.07 12.40 0.94
N GLY A 111 0.35 12.94 -0.21
CA GLY A 111 1.52 13.80 -0.32
C GLY A 111 1.28 15.21 0.23
N THR A 112 2.34 16.00 0.26
CA THR A 112 2.35 17.37 0.80
C THR A 112 1.97 18.44 -0.22
N GLU A 113 1.94 18.09 -1.51
CA GLU A 113 1.69 19.02 -2.62
C GLU A 113 0.55 18.53 -3.51
N THR A 114 -0.09 19.48 -4.21
CA THR A 114 -1.07 19.18 -5.25
C THR A 114 -0.38 18.45 -6.40
N SER A 115 -1.02 17.41 -6.92
CA SER A 115 -0.51 16.71 -8.10
C SER A 115 -0.68 17.54 -9.37
N GLY A 116 0.12 17.24 -10.39
CA GLY A 116 -0.18 17.60 -11.78
C GLY A 116 -1.22 16.62 -12.36
N PHE A 117 -1.25 16.53 -13.69
CA PHE A 117 -2.07 15.53 -14.39
C PHE A 117 -1.70 14.11 -13.94
N ILE A 118 -2.72 13.33 -13.61
CA ILE A 118 -2.59 11.91 -13.23
C ILE A 118 -3.28 11.09 -14.30
N THR A 119 -2.64 10.00 -14.72
CA THR A 119 -3.29 8.97 -15.53
C THR A 119 -3.36 7.70 -14.72
N THR A 120 -4.58 7.27 -14.43
CA THR A 120 -4.86 5.95 -13.84
C THR A 120 -5.10 4.95 -14.98
N THR A 121 -4.53 3.76 -14.86
CA THR A 121 -4.64 2.73 -15.89
C THR A 121 -5.00 1.39 -15.29
N LEU A 122 -6.07 0.77 -15.80
CA LEU A 122 -6.43 -0.60 -15.50
C LEU A 122 -5.66 -1.54 -16.42
N ILE A 123 -4.89 -2.45 -15.83
CA ILE A 123 -4.08 -3.44 -16.55
C ILE A 123 -4.59 -4.83 -16.24
N ASN A 124 -4.91 -5.60 -17.26
CA ASN A 124 -5.24 -7.02 -17.12
C ASN A 124 -3.96 -7.82 -16.83
N GLN A 125 -4.00 -8.65 -15.80
CA GLN A 125 -2.91 -9.55 -15.39
C GLN A 125 -3.10 -10.98 -15.90
N THR A 126 -4.29 -11.31 -16.39
CA THR A 126 -4.68 -12.67 -16.82
C THR A 126 -5.50 -12.59 -18.11
N ASP A 127 -5.70 -13.71 -18.77
CA ASP A 127 -6.58 -13.79 -19.94
C ASP A 127 -8.07 -13.92 -19.56
N ASN A 128 -8.41 -13.77 -18.27
CA ASN A 128 -9.75 -13.96 -17.74
C ASN A 128 -10.67 -12.75 -17.91
N ALA A 129 -10.12 -11.62 -18.32
CA ALA A 129 -10.90 -10.41 -18.60
C ALA A 129 -10.33 -9.66 -19.81
N THR A 130 -11.17 -8.84 -20.43
CA THR A 130 -10.78 -7.91 -21.49
C THR A 130 -11.08 -6.48 -21.04
N VAL A 131 -10.07 -5.65 -20.94
CA VAL A 131 -10.25 -4.23 -20.57
C VAL A 131 -10.75 -3.44 -21.76
N LEU A 132 -11.89 -2.75 -21.59
CA LEU A 132 -12.58 -1.98 -22.64
C LEU A 132 -12.21 -0.48 -22.56
N ALA A 133 -12.12 0.07 -21.34
CA ALA A 133 -11.72 1.45 -21.06
C ALA A 133 -10.54 1.48 -20.11
N PRO A 134 -9.30 1.42 -20.60
CA PRO A 134 -8.12 1.15 -19.77
C PRO A 134 -7.60 2.36 -19.00
N SER A 135 -7.91 3.61 -19.38
CA SER A 135 -7.23 4.77 -18.81
C SER A 135 -8.16 5.96 -18.59
N ILE A 136 -7.95 6.63 -17.46
CA ILE A 136 -8.64 7.86 -17.10
C ILE A 136 -7.60 8.89 -16.71
N THR A 137 -7.77 10.14 -17.20
CA THR A 137 -6.92 11.27 -16.85
C THR A 137 -7.65 12.21 -15.92
N ILE A 138 -6.98 12.62 -14.86
CA ILE A 138 -7.44 13.54 -13.83
C ILE A 138 -6.53 14.77 -13.86
N ASP A 139 -7.10 15.97 -13.85
CA ASP A 139 -6.32 17.21 -13.99
C ASP A 139 -5.37 17.43 -12.80
N SER A 140 -5.89 17.30 -11.58
CA SER A 140 -5.08 17.41 -10.37
C SER A 140 -5.85 16.90 -9.16
N VAL A 141 -5.11 16.51 -8.12
CA VAL A 141 -5.64 16.13 -6.79
C VAL A 141 -4.90 16.95 -5.74
N LEU A 142 -5.62 17.72 -4.92
CA LEU A 142 -5.02 18.51 -3.85
C LEU A 142 -4.38 17.61 -2.80
N ALA A 143 -3.41 18.14 -2.05
CA ALA A 143 -2.87 17.44 -0.89
C ALA A 143 -3.98 17.06 0.10
N ASN A 144 -3.97 15.82 0.58
CA ASN A 144 -4.98 15.22 1.46
C ASN A 144 -6.41 15.16 0.85
N GLN A 145 -6.53 15.20 -0.47
CA GLN A 145 -7.80 15.03 -1.16
C GLN A 145 -7.98 13.59 -1.60
N MET A 146 -9.20 13.07 -1.37
CA MET A 146 -9.69 11.84 -1.98
C MET A 146 -10.52 12.17 -3.22
N LEU A 147 -10.40 11.35 -4.25
CA LEU A 147 -11.13 11.48 -5.51
C LEU A 147 -11.44 10.10 -6.09
N GLU A 148 -12.65 9.96 -6.63
CA GLU A 148 -13.03 8.79 -7.40
C GLU A 148 -12.48 8.90 -8.82
N ALA A 149 -11.75 7.86 -9.24
CA ALA A 149 -11.31 7.65 -10.62
C ALA A 149 -12.07 6.48 -11.21
N GLY A 150 -12.79 6.72 -12.29
CA GLY A 150 -13.64 5.69 -12.90
C GLY A 150 -14.75 6.31 -13.75
N PRO A 151 -15.64 5.46 -14.28
CA PRO A 151 -15.49 4.01 -14.31
C PRO A 151 -14.45 3.53 -15.33
N PHE A 152 -13.70 2.51 -14.96
CA PHE A 152 -13.02 1.63 -15.90
C PHE A 152 -14.00 0.54 -16.31
N GLU A 153 -13.92 0.09 -17.54
CA GLU A 153 -14.80 -0.98 -18.01
C GLU A 153 -14.00 -2.17 -18.49
N PHE A 154 -14.45 -3.36 -18.11
CA PHE A 154 -13.91 -4.62 -18.57
C PHE A 154 -15.01 -5.67 -18.76
N GLU A 155 -14.77 -6.68 -19.58
CA GLU A 155 -15.63 -7.82 -19.81
C GLU A 155 -14.97 -9.07 -19.27
N VAL A 156 -15.71 -9.85 -18.47
CA VAL A 156 -15.26 -11.14 -17.95
C VAL A 156 -15.30 -12.18 -19.06
N SER A 157 -14.24 -12.95 -19.24
CA SER A 157 -14.18 -13.99 -20.25
C SER A 157 -15.23 -15.08 -20.02
N SER A 158 -15.82 -15.60 -21.09
CA SER A 158 -16.75 -16.74 -21.03
C SER A 158 -16.09 -18.06 -20.65
N ASN A 159 -14.75 -18.12 -20.67
CA ASN A 159 -13.98 -19.36 -20.47
C ASN A 159 -13.22 -19.40 -19.14
N VAL A 160 -13.55 -18.50 -18.20
CA VAL A 160 -12.91 -18.49 -16.87
C VAL A 160 -13.29 -19.77 -16.12
N THR A 161 -12.29 -20.45 -15.55
CA THR A 161 -12.55 -21.59 -14.67
C THR A 161 -13.16 -21.10 -13.37
N ASN A 162 -14.19 -21.80 -12.88
CA ASN A 162 -14.86 -21.43 -11.62
C ASN A 162 -13.84 -21.32 -10.47
N GLN A 163 -13.86 -20.21 -9.73
CA GLN A 163 -12.93 -19.83 -8.65
C GLN A 163 -11.53 -19.34 -9.07
N GLU A 164 -11.29 -19.07 -10.35
CA GLU A 164 -10.11 -18.29 -10.75
C GLU A 164 -10.34 -16.80 -10.56
N ASN A 165 -9.24 -16.08 -10.31
CA ASN A 165 -9.27 -14.61 -10.22
C ASN A 165 -9.45 -14.00 -11.62
N VAL A 166 -10.23 -12.96 -11.68
CA VAL A 166 -10.48 -12.15 -12.88
C VAL A 166 -9.68 -10.87 -12.82
#